data_fab8d0e05b56515153860762555b668d
#
_entry.id   fab8d0e05b56515153860762555b668d
#
_cell.length_a   1.000
_cell.length_b   1.000
_cell.length_c   1.000
_cell.angle_alpha   90.00
_cell.angle_beta   90.00
_cell.angle_gamma   90.00
#
_symmetry.space_group_name_H-M   'P 1'
#
loop_
_entity.id
_entity.type
_entity.pdbx_description
1 polymer ?
#
loop_
_entity_poly.entity_id
_entity_poly.type
_entity_poly.pdbx_seq_one_letter_code
_entity_poly.pdbx_strand_id
1 'polypeptide(L)'
;MKNIGLRDWLEPPEPRGSHWFQKRGRVFEEILNSMLSKEEMEARTSMRPSGEEIDGSFAIGDNFYLLEAKWHASPIPASALYSFKGKVDGKLIGTIGVFFSMSDYSTDAVDALLNGK
;
A
#
# COMPACT_ATOMS: atom_id res chain seq x y z
N MET A 1 -11.21 -2.00 25.88
CA MET A 1 -10.99 -1.32 24.59
C MET A 1 -11.76 -2.04 23.50
N LYS A 2 -12.56 -1.29 22.76
CA LYS A 2 -13.40 -1.88 21.72
C LYS A 2 -12.52 -2.27 20.51
N ASN A 3 -12.57 -3.53 20.12
CA ASN A 3 -11.89 -3.97 18.92
C ASN A 3 -12.63 -3.42 17.69
N ILE A 4 -11.92 -2.60 16.91
CA ILE A 4 -12.43 -2.08 15.66
C ILE A 4 -11.92 -2.99 14.56
N GLY A 5 -12.83 -3.67 13.87
CA GLY A 5 -12.47 -4.54 12.76
C GLY A 5 -12.12 -3.73 11.51
N LEU A 6 -11.45 -4.37 10.57
CA LEU A 6 -11.09 -3.73 9.30
C LEU A 6 -12.32 -3.17 8.58
N ARG A 7 -13.46 -3.86 8.68
CA ARG A 7 -14.71 -3.41 8.05
C ARG A 7 -15.13 -2.03 8.51
N ASP A 8 -14.90 -1.68 9.79
CA ASP A 8 -15.27 -0.39 10.34
C ASP A 8 -14.47 0.76 9.72
N TRP A 9 -13.34 0.45 9.11
CA TRP A 9 -12.47 1.43 8.45
C TRP A 9 -12.74 1.57 6.96
N LEU A 10 -13.53 0.66 6.37
CA LEU A 10 -13.85 0.71 4.93
C LEU A 10 -14.80 1.84 4.61
N GLU A 11 -15.75 2.13 5.50
CA GLU A 11 -16.73 3.19 5.32
C GLU A 11 -16.58 4.21 6.45
N PRO A 12 -15.86 5.30 6.22
CA PRO A 12 -15.68 6.31 7.24
C PRO A 12 -16.97 7.07 7.54
N PRO A 13 -17.15 7.48 8.80
CA PRO A 13 -18.30 8.32 9.16
C PRO A 13 -18.20 9.69 8.51
N GLU A 14 -19.34 10.33 8.34
CA GLU A 14 -19.40 11.71 7.91
C GLU A 14 -19.53 12.64 9.13
N PRO A 15 -18.86 13.82 9.16
CA PRO A 15 -17.82 14.27 8.24
C PRO A 15 -16.48 13.58 8.51
N ARG A 16 -15.64 13.52 7.47
CA ARG A 16 -14.33 12.85 7.55
C ARG A 16 -13.24 13.88 7.78
N GLY A 17 -12.53 13.76 8.89
CA GLY A 17 -11.38 14.60 9.18
C GLY A 17 -10.07 13.90 8.86
N SER A 18 -9.00 14.70 8.71
CA SER A 18 -7.65 14.18 8.49
C SER A 18 -7.21 13.21 9.59
N HIS A 19 -7.65 13.46 10.81
CA HIS A 19 -7.31 12.60 11.95
C HIS A 19 -7.83 11.17 11.76
N TRP A 20 -9.04 11.02 11.23
CA TRP A 20 -9.61 9.70 10.96
C TRP A 20 -8.80 8.95 9.91
N PHE A 21 -8.40 9.62 8.82
CA PHE A 21 -7.58 9.01 7.77
C PHE A 21 -6.20 8.60 8.28
N GLN A 22 -5.61 9.40 9.16
CA GLN A 22 -4.33 9.06 9.79
C GLN A 22 -4.45 7.81 10.65
N LYS A 23 -5.54 7.69 11.43
CA LYS A 23 -5.80 6.49 12.22
C LYS A 23 -5.98 5.26 11.33
N ARG A 24 -6.74 5.40 10.26
CA ARG A 24 -6.92 4.32 9.30
C ARG A 24 -5.59 3.87 8.70
N GLY A 25 -4.74 4.81 8.35
CA GLY A 25 -3.41 4.50 7.82
C GLY A 25 -2.55 3.72 8.80
N ARG A 26 -2.61 4.07 10.09
CA ARG A 26 -1.86 3.33 11.13
C ARG A 26 -2.37 1.91 11.28
N VAL A 27 -3.67 1.71 11.25
CA VAL A 27 -4.27 0.37 11.30
C VAL A 27 -3.81 -0.44 10.09
N PHE A 28 -3.81 0.16 8.92
CA PHE A 28 -3.35 -0.48 7.69
C PHE A 28 -1.88 -0.86 7.79
N GLU A 29 -1.03 0.06 8.27
CA GLU A 29 0.40 -0.22 8.48
C GLU A 29 0.62 -1.37 9.45
N GLU A 30 -0.12 -1.40 10.55
CA GLU A 30 -0.03 -2.48 11.55
C GLU A 30 -0.41 -3.83 10.95
N ILE A 31 -1.45 -3.86 10.11
CA ILE A 31 -1.88 -5.08 9.43
C ILE A 31 -0.78 -5.56 8.49
N LEU A 32 -0.21 -4.66 7.69
CA LEU A 32 0.87 -5.00 6.77
C LEU A 32 2.09 -5.53 7.52
N ASN A 33 2.53 -4.84 8.57
CA ASN A 33 3.66 -5.26 9.37
C ASN A 33 3.43 -6.63 10.01
N SER A 34 2.22 -6.87 10.51
CA SER A 34 1.86 -8.15 11.10
C SER A 34 1.92 -9.28 10.10
N MET A 35 1.40 -9.05 8.89
CA MET A 35 1.44 -10.05 7.82
C MET A 35 2.88 -10.35 7.39
N LEU A 36 3.69 -9.32 7.17
CA LEU A 36 5.06 -9.48 6.70
C LEU A 36 5.95 -10.10 7.78
N SER A 37 5.74 -9.77 9.04
CA SER A 37 6.53 -10.30 10.15
C SER A 37 6.31 -11.80 10.37
N LYS A 38 5.12 -12.30 10.09
CA LYS A 38 4.80 -13.72 10.28
C LYS A 38 5.57 -14.64 9.34
N GLU A 39 6.03 -14.12 8.21
CA GLU A 39 6.75 -14.89 7.19
C GLU A 39 8.27 -14.77 7.33
N GLU A 40 8.76 -14.37 8.49
CA GLU A 40 10.19 -14.15 8.75
C GLU A 40 10.82 -13.13 7.78
N MET A 41 10.02 -12.18 7.31
CA MET A 41 10.48 -11.13 6.41
C MET A 41 11.05 -9.97 7.21
N GLU A 42 12.20 -9.46 6.80
CA GLU A 42 12.71 -8.20 7.33
C GLU A 42 11.91 -7.07 6.70
N ALA A 43 10.82 -6.70 7.33
CA ALA A 43 9.94 -5.67 6.80
C ALA A 43 10.22 -4.31 7.44
N ARG A 44 10.20 -3.28 6.60
CA ARG A 44 10.28 -1.89 7.04
C ARG A 44 9.18 -1.12 6.34
N THR A 45 8.39 -0.39 7.11
CA THR A 45 7.31 0.41 6.57
C THR A 45 7.38 1.84 7.09
N SER A 46 6.87 2.77 6.30
CA SER A 46 6.78 4.17 6.64
C SER A 46 5.46 4.71 6.11
N MET A 47 4.64 5.23 7.00
CA MET A 47 3.35 5.82 6.65
C MET A 47 3.52 7.30 6.30
N ARG A 48 2.88 7.73 5.21
CA ARG A 48 2.82 9.16 4.87
C ARG A 48 1.89 9.91 5.83
N PRO A 49 2.13 11.21 6.08
CA PRO A 49 1.33 11.97 7.05
C PRO A 49 -0.18 11.95 6.82
N SER A 50 -0.63 11.82 5.57
CA SER A 50 -2.06 11.73 5.26
C SER A 50 -2.70 10.43 5.74
N GLY A 51 -1.90 9.38 5.98
CA GLY A 51 -2.39 8.04 6.30
C GLY A 51 -2.90 7.26 5.10
N GLU A 52 -2.81 7.82 3.89
CA GLU A 52 -3.31 7.19 2.68
C GLU A 52 -2.28 6.33 1.97
N GLU A 53 -1.01 6.50 2.29
CA GLU A 53 0.09 5.78 1.64
C GLU A 53 1.07 5.22 2.64
N ILE A 54 1.52 4.01 2.38
CA ILE A 54 2.56 3.34 3.15
C ILE A 54 3.63 2.87 2.16
N ASP A 55 4.87 3.28 2.39
CA ASP A 55 6.00 2.79 1.64
C ASP A 55 6.74 1.76 2.48
N GLY A 56 7.26 0.72 1.85
CA GLY A 56 7.97 -0.28 2.59
C GLY A 56 8.88 -1.13 1.73
N SER A 57 9.60 -2.01 2.39
CA SER A 57 10.44 -2.99 1.74
C SER A 57 10.53 -4.24 2.61
N PHE A 58 10.77 -5.37 1.98
CA PHE A 58 11.00 -6.61 2.67
C PHE A 58 11.84 -7.55 1.83
N ALA A 59 12.39 -8.56 2.46
CA ALA A 59 13.20 -9.56 1.78
C ALA A 59 12.69 -10.96 2.11
N ILE A 60 12.71 -11.84 1.11
CA ILE A 60 12.44 -13.26 1.28
C ILE A 60 13.57 -14.01 0.58
N GLY A 61 14.38 -14.72 1.38
CA GLY A 61 15.57 -15.36 0.83
C GLY A 61 16.48 -14.33 0.17
N ASP A 62 16.84 -14.56 -1.08
CA ASP A 62 17.71 -13.65 -1.84
C ASP A 62 16.92 -12.60 -2.63
N ASN A 63 15.60 -12.59 -2.52
CA ASN A 63 14.77 -11.65 -3.24
C ASN A 63 14.45 -10.42 -2.40
N PHE A 64 14.55 -9.26 -3.02
CA PHE A 64 14.21 -7.98 -2.41
C PHE A 64 12.95 -7.42 -3.04
N TYR A 65 12.04 -6.95 -2.20
CA TYR A 65 10.74 -6.43 -2.61
C TYR A 65 10.57 -4.99 -2.17
N LEU A 66 10.07 -4.16 -3.07
CA LEU A 66 9.66 -2.80 -2.75
C LEU A 66 8.13 -2.79 -2.68
N LEU A 67 7.59 -2.24 -1.60
CA LEU A 67 6.17 -2.21 -1.32
C LEU A 67 5.65 -0.79 -1.38
N GLU A 68 4.52 -0.60 -2.03
CA GLU A 68 3.71 0.60 -1.88
C GLU A 68 2.27 0.18 -1.64
N ALA A 69 1.64 0.74 -0.62
CA ALA A 69 0.26 0.45 -0.28
C ALA A 69 -0.52 1.75 -0.21
N LYS A 70 -1.71 1.75 -0.78
CA LYS A 70 -2.56 2.94 -0.83
C LYS A 70 -3.98 2.63 -0.40
N TRP A 71 -4.54 3.54 0.37
CA TRP A 71 -5.93 3.49 0.75
C TRP A 71 -6.58 4.83 0.42
N HIS A 72 -6.96 4.98 -0.85
CA HIS A 72 -7.58 6.19 -1.36
C HIS A 72 -9.09 6.05 -1.44
N ALA A 73 -9.78 7.20 -1.48
CA ALA A 73 -11.24 7.21 -1.67
C ALA A 73 -11.63 6.82 -3.09
N SER A 74 -10.78 7.11 -4.07
CA SER A 74 -11.03 6.82 -5.49
C SER A 74 -10.15 5.69 -6.01
N PRO A 75 -10.52 5.07 -7.13
CA PRO A 75 -9.70 4.01 -7.74
C PRO A 75 -8.29 4.50 -8.07
N ILE A 76 -7.33 3.59 -7.97
CA ILE A 76 -5.91 3.89 -8.24
C ILE A 76 -5.73 4.10 -9.74
N PRO A 77 -5.21 5.28 -10.16
CA PRO A 77 -4.99 5.56 -11.58
C PRO A 77 -3.71 4.92 -12.10
N ALA A 78 -3.62 4.79 -13.42
CA ALA A 78 -2.43 4.25 -14.09
C ALA A 78 -1.16 5.04 -13.73
N SER A 79 -1.27 6.37 -13.56
CA SER A 79 -0.12 7.21 -13.20
C SER A 79 0.55 6.78 -11.89
N ALA A 80 -0.24 6.30 -10.92
CA ALA A 80 0.31 5.80 -9.66
C ALA A 80 1.15 4.54 -9.88
N LEU A 81 0.70 3.65 -10.76
CA LEU A 81 1.44 2.43 -11.10
C LEU A 81 2.72 2.73 -11.88
N TYR A 82 2.68 3.67 -12.81
CA TYR A 82 3.89 4.09 -13.56
C TYR A 82 4.91 4.74 -12.62
N SER A 83 4.47 5.58 -11.70
CA SER A 83 5.35 6.18 -10.70
C SER A 83 6.01 5.11 -9.83
N PHE A 84 5.24 4.12 -9.41
CA PHE A 84 5.76 3.01 -8.61
C PHE A 84 6.76 2.17 -9.42
N LYS A 85 6.43 1.87 -10.66
CA LYS A 85 7.35 1.14 -11.55
C LYS A 85 8.68 1.87 -11.69
N GLY A 86 8.65 3.19 -11.81
CA GLY A 86 9.86 4.01 -11.86
C GLY A 86 10.71 3.88 -10.59
N LYS A 87 10.08 3.82 -9.43
CA LYS A 87 10.77 3.60 -8.17
C LYS A 87 11.43 2.22 -8.13
N VAL A 88 10.72 1.18 -8.59
CA VAL A 88 11.24 -0.18 -8.64
C VAL A 88 12.44 -0.27 -9.59
N ASP A 89 12.30 0.33 -10.77
CA ASP A 89 13.37 0.33 -11.79
C ASP A 89 14.62 1.07 -11.31
N GLY A 90 14.46 2.02 -10.39
CA GLY A 90 15.57 2.75 -9.79
C GLY A 90 16.33 1.99 -8.71
N LYS A 91 15.87 0.79 -8.34
CA LYS A 91 16.51 -0.04 -7.32
C LYS A 91 17.45 -1.04 -7.97
N LEU A 92 18.03 -1.92 -7.15
CA LEU A 92 18.91 -2.97 -7.64
C LEU A 92 18.19 -3.88 -8.61
N ILE A 93 18.92 -4.40 -9.60
CA ILE A 93 18.39 -5.35 -10.57
C ILE A 93 17.79 -6.54 -9.84
N GLY A 94 16.58 -6.94 -10.25
CA GLY A 94 15.88 -8.06 -9.63
C GLY A 94 14.95 -7.67 -8.49
N THR A 95 14.88 -6.39 -8.13
CA THR A 95 13.89 -5.91 -7.16
C THR A 95 12.48 -6.10 -7.72
N ILE A 96 11.62 -6.70 -6.91
CA ILE A 96 10.23 -6.96 -7.28
C ILE A 96 9.35 -5.91 -6.62
N GLY A 97 8.48 -5.27 -7.40
CA GLY A 97 7.53 -4.32 -6.88
C GLY A 97 6.22 -4.99 -6.47
N VAL A 98 5.71 -4.63 -5.30
CA VAL A 98 4.42 -5.09 -4.81
C VAL A 98 3.57 -3.87 -4.49
N PHE A 99 2.44 -3.74 -5.15
CA PHE A 99 1.52 -2.62 -4.96
C PHE A 99 0.20 -3.12 -4.38
N PHE A 100 -0.13 -2.65 -3.18
CA PHE A 100 -1.41 -2.97 -2.55
C PHE A 100 -2.36 -1.80 -2.65
N SER A 101 -3.62 -2.07 -2.99
CA SER A 101 -4.67 -1.06 -2.96
C SER A 101 -5.86 -1.58 -2.16
N MET A 102 -6.35 -0.75 -1.23
CA MET A 102 -7.60 -1.00 -0.52
C MET A 102 -8.80 -0.38 -1.24
N SER A 103 -8.55 0.34 -2.34
CA SER A 103 -9.56 0.80 -3.28
C SER A 103 -9.37 0.08 -4.61
N ASP A 104 -10.32 0.23 -5.51
CA ASP A 104 -10.20 -0.40 -6.83
C ASP A 104 -9.10 0.26 -7.66
N TYR A 105 -8.69 -0.44 -8.71
CA TYR A 105 -7.83 0.13 -9.75
C TYR A 105 -8.71 0.70 -10.85
N SER A 106 -8.30 1.83 -11.43
CA SER A 106 -9.00 2.39 -12.58
C SER A 106 -8.88 1.45 -13.79
N THR A 107 -9.72 1.65 -14.80
CA THR A 107 -9.63 0.88 -16.05
C THR A 107 -8.27 1.05 -16.70
N ASP A 108 -7.75 2.29 -16.72
CA ASP A 108 -6.42 2.58 -17.26
C ASP A 108 -5.31 1.88 -16.48
N ALA A 109 -5.46 1.78 -15.16
CA ALA A 109 -4.49 1.07 -14.32
C ALA A 109 -4.48 -0.43 -14.63
N VAL A 110 -5.64 -1.03 -14.80
CA VAL A 110 -5.76 -2.45 -15.18
C VAL A 110 -5.11 -2.69 -16.53
N ASP A 111 -5.36 -1.81 -17.52
CA ASP A 111 -4.72 -1.90 -18.83
C ASP A 111 -3.20 -1.79 -18.72
N ALA A 112 -2.69 -0.89 -17.88
CA ALA A 112 -1.25 -0.74 -17.68
C ALA A 112 -0.63 -2.02 -17.11
N LEU A 113 -1.33 -2.72 -16.21
CA LEU A 113 -0.86 -3.97 -15.63
C LEU A 113 -0.89 -5.12 -16.60
N LEU A 114 -1.96 -5.23 -17.42
CA LEU A 114 -2.16 -6.36 -18.31
C LEU A 114 -1.42 -6.20 -19.63
N ASN A 115 -1.36 -4.98 -20.15
CA ASN A 115 -0.77 -4.69 -21.46
C ASN A 115 0.53 -3.90 -21.37
N GLY A 116 1.12 -3.88 -20.21
CA GLY A 116 2.21 -3.07 -19.72
C GLY A 116 3.28 -2.68 -20.73
N LYS A 117 3.23 -1.44 -21.12
CA LYS A 117 4.34 -0.82 -21.84
C LYS A 117 5.02 0.20 -20.99
#